data_8e6ee7742e840e4045d44a58141de4a6
#
_entry.id   8e6ee7742e840e4045d44a58141de4a6
#
_cell.length_a   1.000
_cell.length_b   1.000
_cell.length_c   1.000
_cell.angle_alpha   90.00
_cell.angle_beta   90.00
_cell.angle_gamma   90.00
#
_symmetry.space_group_name_H-M   'P 1'
#
loop_
_entity.id
_entity.type
_entity.pdbx_description
1 polymer ?
#
loop_
_entity_poly.entity_id
_entity_poly.type
_entity_poly.pdbx_seq_one_letter_code
_entity_poly.pdbx_strand_id
1 'polypeptide(L)'
;NCGDSKNLLGTFTPPKKVIIGSNFLKTLDEKDIRSGVGEMLKVHAIDGPKAFDNIANKYNDLFIDSNVMQVFIHRSLEIKKEYIEIDEFDRGSRNIFNYGHSFGHAIEAATNFAIPHGIAVTIGLDMANWLSFQIADGDVRHFDRMHTILSSNYYGFDQIDIPIDMFIKALSKDKKNIRKGEVTLILPNKD
;
A
#
# COMPACT_ATOMS: atom_id res chain seq x y z
N ASN A 1 -7.93 -16.76 6.68
CA ASN A 1 -8.36 -16.20 7.96
C ASN A 1 -8.90 -17.33 8.83
N CYS A 2 -8.76 -17.24 10.14
CA CYS A 2 -9.36 -18.17 11.09
C CYS A 2 -9.99 -17.33 12.21
N GLY A 3 -11.35 -17.36 12.31
CA GLY A 3 -12.07 -16.41 13.15
C GLY A 3 -11.75 -14.97 12.80
N ASP A 4 -11.50 -14.15 13.81
CA ASP A 4 -11.21 -12.71 13.67
C ASP A 4 -9.74 -12.38 13.33
N SER A 5 -8.93 -13.41 13.03
CA SER A 5 -7.48 -13.20 12.80
C SER A 5 -7.07 -13.59 11.39
N LYS A 6 -6.30 -12.70 10.74
CA LYS A 6 -5.65 -12.94 9.44
C LYS A 6 -4.38 -13.79 9.62
N ASN A 7 -4.05 -14.61 8.62
CA ASN A 7 -2.76 -15.29 8.48
C ASN A 7 -2.39 -16.25 9.62
N LEU A 8 -3.37 -16.83 10.31
CA LEU A 8 -3.13 -17.88 11.32
C LEU A 8 -2.86 -19.25 10.71
N LEU A 9 -3.38 -19.51 9.52
CA LEU A 9 -3.21 -20.76 8.80
C LEU A 9 -2.61 -20.50 7.43
N GLY A 10 -1.60 -21.26 7.08
CA GLY A 10 -0.92 -21.21 5.78
C GLY A 10 -0.15 -22.49 5.51
N THR A 11 0.19 -22.72 4.26
CA THR A 11 0.95 -23.92 3.85
C THR A 11 2.45 -23.76 4.04
N PHE A 12 2.95 -22.51 4.22
CA PHE A 12 4.37 -22.15 4.30
C PHE A 12 5.21 -22.66 3.10
N THR A 13 4.54 -23.01 2.00
CA THR A 13 5.16 -23.51 0.78
C THR A 13 4.65 -22.67 -0.39
N PRO A 14 5.54 -22.02 -1.15
CA PRO A 14 5.13 -21.25 -2.32
C PRO A 14 4.59 -22.17 -3.41
N PRO A 15 3.64 -21.71 -4.25
CA PRO A 15 3.16 -22.48 -5.38
C PRO A 15 4.26 -22.59 -6.45
N LYS A 16 4.28 -23.72 -7.20
CA LYS A 16 5.20 -23.89 -8.33
C LYS A 16 4.95 -22.91 -9.48
N LYS A 17 3.70 -22.43 -9.62
CA LYS A 17 3.29 -21.53 -10.70
C LYS A 17 2.13 -20.66 -10.22
N VAL A 18 2.20 -19.37 -10.53
CA VAL A 18 1.11 -18.41 -10.36
C VAL A 18 0.63 -18.01 -11.77
N ILE A 19 -0.67 -18.14 -12.02
CA ILE A 19 -1.30 -17.73 -13.28
C ILE A 19 -2.18 -16.51 -12.96
N ILE A 20 -1.94 -15.41 -13.68
CA ILE A 20 -2.64 -14.14 -13.49
C ILE A 20 -3.42 -13.82 -14.74
N GLY A 21 -4.74 -13.72 -14.60
CA GLY A 21 -5.64 -13.40 -15.71
C GLY A 21 -6.38 -12.09 -15.46
N SER A 22 -6.13 -11.07 -16.28
CA SER A 22 -6.80 -9.77 -16.19
C SER A 22 -8.31 -9.82 -16.48
N ASN A 23 -8.81 -10.91 -17.06
CA ASN A 23 -10.25 -11.08 -17.32
C ASN A 23 -11.09 -11.07 -16.02
N PHE A 24 -10.51 -11.49 -14.90
CA PHE A 24 -11.18 -11.45 -13.59
C PHE A 24 -11.46 -10.02 -13.08
N LEU A 25 -10.73 -9.02 -13.56
CA LEU A 25 -10.97 -7.61 -13.21
C LEU A 25 -12.35 -7.13 -13.69
N LYS A 26 -12.92 -7.74 -14.74
CA LYS A 26 -14.22 -7.35 -15.31
C LYS A 26 -15.41 -7.56 -14.37
N THR A 27 -15.24 -8.36 -13.33
CA THR A 27 -16.27 -8.67 -12.35
C THR A 27 -16.03 -8.00 -11.00
N LEU A 28 -14.96 -7.20 -10.87
CA LEU A 28 -14.67 -6.44 -9.66
C LEU A 28 -15.42 -5.11 -9.65
N ASP A 29 -15.84 -4.69 -8.48
CA ASP A 29 -16.32 -3.33 -8.26
C ASP A 29 -15.18 -2.32 -8.44
N GLU A 30 -15.51 -1.08 -8.82
CA GLU A 30 -14.54 0.00 -8.99
C GLU A 30 -13.67 0.21 -7.74
N LYS A 31 -14.26 0.13 -6.54
CA LYS A 31 -13.53 0.25 -5.28
C LYS A 31 -12.44 -0.81 -5.10
N ASP A 32 -12.69 -2.05 -5.58
CA ASP A 32 -11.73 -3.15 -5.48
C ASP A 32 -10.61 -2.99 -6.51
N ILE A 33 -10.93 -2.48 -7.70
CA ILE A 33 -9.92 -2.11 -8.72
C ILE A 33 -9.03 -0.98 -8.17
N ARG A 34 -9.63 0.09 -7.62
CA ARG A 34 -8.88 1.20 -7.00
C ARG A 34 -8.04 0.73 -5.82
N SER A 35 -8.53 -0.22 -5.03
CA SER A 35 -7.74 -0.85 -3.97
C SER A 35 -6.52 -1.56 -4.54
N GLY A 36 -6.67 -2.32 -5.63
CA GLY A 36 -5.54 -2.93 -6.34
C GLY A 36 -4.56 -1.89 -6.90
N VAL A 37 -5.06 -0.80 -7.47
CA VAL A 37 -4.23 0.32 -7.96
C VAL A 37 -3.45 0.97 -6.82
N GLY A 38 -4.04 1.13 -5.64
CA GLY A 38 -3.34 1.64 -4.45
C GLY A 38 -2.11 0.80 -4.07
N GLU A 39 -2.24 -0.52 -4.14
CA GLU A 39 -1.11 -1.44 -3.95
C GLU A 39 -0.05 -1.30 -5.06
N MET A 40 -0.47 -1.11 -6.32
CA MET A 40 0.48 -0.86 -7.42
C MET A 40 1.22 0.47 -7.24
N LEU A 41 0.54 1.55 -6.85
CA LEU A 41 1.15 2.85 -6.55
C LEU A 41 2.24 2.70 -5.47
N LYS A 42 1.96 1.96 -4.40
CA LYS A 42 2.95 1.66 -3.36
C LYS A 42 4.17 0.94 -3.92
N VAL A 43 3.96 -0.13 -4.68
CA VAL A 43 5.06 -0.93 -5.24
C VAL A 43 5.94 -0.09 -6.16
N HIS A 44 5.35 0.76 -6.99
CA HIS A 44 6.09 1.67 -7.86
C HIS A 44 6.80 2.78 -7.08
N ALA A 45 6.23 3.25 -5.97
CA ALA A 45 6.91 4.20 -5.09
C ALA A 45 8.18 3.59 -4.45
N ILE A 46 8.12 2.30 -4.10
CA ILE A 46 9.27 1.55 -3.58
C ILE A 46 10.38 1.39 -4.64
N ASP A 47 10.01 1.21 -5.91
CA ASP A 47 10.96 1.10 -7.03
C ASP A 47 11.62 2.46 -7.39
N GLY A 48 11.13 3.54 -6.80
CA GLY A 48 11.72 4.88 -6.88
C GLY A 48 10.91 5.89 -7.68
N PRO A 49 11.41 7.15 -7.72
CA PRO A 49 10.67 8.28 -8.29
C PRO A 49 10.20 8.07 -9.72
N LYS A 50 11.08 7.56 -10.59
CA LYS A 50 10.75 7.35 -12.02
C LYS A 50 9.65 6.31 -12.21
N ALA A 51 9.68 5.24 -11.42
CA ALA A 51 8.68 4.19 -11.50
C ALA A 51 7.31 4.71 -11.02
N PHE A 52 7.28 5.48 -9.94
CA PHE A 52 6.07 6.14 -9.48
C PHE A 52 5.53 7.13 -10.52
N ASP A 53 6.36 7.99 -11.09
CA ASP A 53 5.92 8.97 -12.09
C ASP A 53 5.35 8.28 -13.34
N ASN A 54 5.90 7.14 -13.74
CA ASN A 54 5.39 6.37 -14.88
C ASN A 54 3.95 5.89 -14.65
N ILE A 55 3.64 5.31 -13.48
CA ILE A 55 2.28 4.86 -13.18
C ILE A 55 1.35 6.06 -12.91
N ALA A 56 1.84 7.12 -12.27
CA ALA A 56 1.10 8.34 -12.00
C ALA A 56 0.63 9.02 -13.28
N ASN A 57 1.51 9.15 -14.28
CA ASN A 57 1.18 9.72 -15.59
C ASN A 57 0.16 8.88 -16.37
N LYS A 58 -0.04 7.61 -16.01
CA LYS A 58 -0.99 6.68 -16.63
C LYS A 58 -2.16 6.33 -15.72
N TYR A 59 -2.32 7.05 -14.60
CA TYR A 59 -3.30 6.71 -13.59
C TYR A 59 -4.72 6.55 -14.16
N ASN A 60 -5.20 7.51 -14.93
CA ASN A 60 -6.53 7.44 -15.53
C ASN A 60 -6.64 6.32 -16.58
N ASP A 61 -5.58 6.07 -17.33
CA ASP A 61 -5.55 5.02 -18.36
C ASP A 61 -5.67 3.62 -17.73
N LEU A 62 -5.27 3.43 -16.45
CA LEU A 62 -5.41 2.16 -15.75
C LEU A 62 -6.86 1.67 -15.67
N PHE A 63 -7.84 2.57 -15.65
CA PHE A 63 -9.25 2.23 -15.49
C PHE A 63 -9.98 2.02 -16.84
N ILE A 64 -9.40 2.50 -17.94
CA ILE A 64 -10.05 2.51 -19.25
C ILE A 64 -9.34 1.63 -20.29
N ASP A 65 -8.04 1.35 -20.10
CA ASP A 65 -7.26 0.52 -21.01
C ASP A 65 -6.69 -0.71 -20.29
N SER A 66 -7.23 -1.87 -20.62
CA SER A 66 -6.80 -3.15 -20.04
C SER A 66 -5.35 -3.51 -20.35
N ASN A 67 -4.77 -3.03 -21.46
CA ASN A 67 -3.36 -3.27 -21.77
C ASN A 67 -2.46 -2.45 -20.84
N VAL A 68 -2.83 -1.19 -20.59
CA VAL A 68 -2.11 -0.34 -19.61
C VAL A 68 -2.15 -0.99 -18.23
N MET A 69 -3.33 -1.42 -17.78
CA MET A 69 -3.49 -2.14 -16.53
C MET A 69 -2.58 -3.38 -16.45
N GLN A 70 -2.55 -4.21 -17.49
CA GLN A 70 -1.71 -5.41 -17.54
C GLN A 70 -0.22 -5.09 -17.44
N VAL A 71 0.25 -4.06 -18.13
CA VAL A 71 1.65 -3.61 -18.08
C VAL A 71 2.06 -3.28 -16.64
N PHE A 72 1.23 -2.52 -15.92
CA PHE A 72 1.56 -2.11 -14.55
C PHE A 72 1.38 -3.24 -13.52
N ILE A 73 0.42 -4.16 -13.73
CA ILE A 73 0.33 -5.40 -12.93
C ILE A 73 1.63 -6.21 -13.11
N HIS A 74 2.08 -6.42 -14.35
CA HIS A 74 3.29 -7.17 -14.65
C HIS A 74 4.51 -6.52 -13.99
N ARG A 75 4.69 -5.20 -14.16
CA ARG A 75 5.80 -4.47 -13.55
C ARG A 75 5.78 -4.55 -12.02
N SER A 76 4.60 -4.44 -11.40
CA SER A 76 4.47 -4.60 -9.95
C SER A 76 4.92 -5.98 -9.45
N LEU A 77 4.66 -7.02 -10.24
CA LEU A 77 5.11 -8.39 -9.91
C LEU A 77 6.62 -8.55 -10.09
N GLU A 78 7.20 -7.93 -11.13
CA GLU A 78 8.66 -7.93 -11.34
C GLU A 78 9.38 -7.26 -10.16
N ILE A 79 8.93 -6.06 -9.76
CA ILE A 79 9.49 -5.35 -8.60
C ILE A 79 9.40 -6.23 -7.34
N LYS A 80 8.23 -6.81 -7.06
CA LYS A 80 8.08 -7.71 -5.90
C LYS A 80 8.98 -8.93 -5.99
N LYS A 81 9.16 -9.51 -7.18
CA LYS A 81 10.03 -10.66 -7.40
C LYS A 81 11.47 -10.35 -7.01
N GLU A 82 12.02 -9.21 -7.44
CA GLU A 82 13.38 -8.78 -7.11
C GLU A 82 13.62 -8.80 -5.60
N TYR A 83 12.68 -8.27 -4.81
CA TYR A 83 12.78 -8.28 -3.35
C TYR A 83 12.58 -9.67 -2.73
N ILE A 84 11.70 -10.51 -3.30
CA ILE A 84 11.49 -11.88 -2.82
C ILE A 84 12.75 -12.74 -3.04
N GLU A 85 13.43 -12.56 -4.17
CA GLU A 85 14.68 -13.28 -4.47
C GLU A 85 15.82 -12.91 -3.52
N ILE A 86 15.81 -11.68 -2.97
CA ILE A 86 16.79 -11.21 -1.98
C ILE A 86 16.39 -11.66 -0.55
N ASP A 87 15.10 -11.64 -0.24
CA ASP A 87 14.57 -11.87 1.12
C ASP A 87 13.27 -12.70 1.07
N GLU A 88 13.41 -14.00 0.79
CA GLU A 88 12.27 -14.92 0.65
C GLU A 88 11.39 -14.97 1.90
N PHE A 89 12.00 -14.91 3.09
CA PHE A 89 11.32 -15.10 4.38
C PHE A 89 10.93 -13.81 5.10
N ASP A 90 11.02 -12.65 4.43
CA ASP A 90 10.61 -11.35 4.97
C ASP A 90 11.32 -10.98 6.30
N ARG A 91 12.63 -11.15 6.33
CA ARG A 91 13.44 -10.90 7.53
C ARG A 91 14.19 -9.58 7.53
N GLY A 92 14.16 -8.84 6.44
CA GLY A 92 14.94 -7.61 6.26
C GLY A 92 14.43 -6.69 5.17
N SER A 93 15.00 -6.78 3.97
CA SER A 93 14.78 -5.84 2.87
C SER A 93 13.33 -5.74 2.42
N ARG A 94 12.54 -6.82 2.54
CA ARG A 94 11.11 -6.80 2.19
C ARG A 94 10.26 -5.96 3.14
N ASN A 95 10.76 -5.60 4.32
CA ASN A 95 10.03 -4.71 5.23
C ASN A 95 9.64 -3.38 4.59
N ILE A 96 10.34 -2.94 3.53
CA ILE A 96 9.99 -1.75 2.76
C ILE A 96 8.56 -1.81 2.20
N PHE A 97 8.02 -3.02 1.89
CA PHE A 97 6.64 -3.18 1.45
C PHE A 97 5.58 -2.86 2.53
N ASN A 98 6.01 -2.63 3.75
CA ASN A 98 5.15 -2.09 4.81
C ASN A 98 4.98 -0.56 4.74
N TYR A 99 5.57 0.10 3.76
CA TYR A 99 5.35 1.52 3.49
C TYR A 99 3.85 1.83 3.37
N GLY A 100 3.35 2.76 4.17
CA GLY A 100 1.94 3.09 4.30
C GLY A 100 1.07 2.07 5.07
N HIS A 101 1.55 0.84 5.30
CA HIS A 101 0.72 -0.24 5.87
C HIS A 101 0.42 -0.07 7.36
N SER A 102 1.32 0.48 8.17
CA SER A 102 1.01 0.69 9.59
C SER A 102 -0.17 1.64 9.76
N PHE A 103 -0.20 2.74 9.01
CA PHE A 103 -1.35 3.63 8.97
C PHE A 103 -2.56 2.97 8.29
N GLY A 104 -2.36 2.31 7.13
CA GLY A 104 -3.43 1.64 6.40
C GLY A 104 -4.18 0.61 7.25
N HIS A 105 -3.48 -0.29 7.93
CA HIS A 105 -4.10 -1.28 8.81
C HIS A 105 -4.81 -0.63 10.01
N ALA A 106 -4.27 0.48 10.54
CA ALA A 106 -4.92 1.22 11.62
C ALA A 106 -6.23 1.86 11.13
N ILE A 107 -6.25 2.40 9.91
CA ILE A 107 -7.44 2.95 9.24
C ILE A 107 -8.48 1.85 9.03
N GLU A 108 -8.09 0.70 8.45
CA GLU A 108 -8.98 -0.44 8.26
C GLU A 108 -9.66 -0.85 9.58
N ALA A 109 -8.86 -1.01 10.64
CA ALA A 109 -9.37 -1.42 11.94
C ALA A 109 -10.27 -0.36 12.58
N ALA A 110 -9.92 0.93 12.46
CA ALA A 110 -10.69 2.02 13.05
C ALA A 110 -12.04 2.24 12.35
N THR A 111 -12.11 1.93 11.04
CA THR A 111 -13.31 2.10 10.23
C THR A 111 -14.12 0.79 10.07
N ASN A 112 -13.78 -0.27 10.81
CA ASN A 112 -14.39 -1.59 10.65
C ASN A 112 -14.36 -2.07 9.19
N PHE A 113 -13.25 -1.84 8.49
CA PHE A 113 -13.03 -2.20 7.07
C PHE A 113 -14.00 -1.50 6.08
N ALA A 114 -14.58 -0.35 6.45
CA ALA A 114 -15.37 0.46 5.53
C ALA A 114 -14.51 1.04 4.40
N ILE A 115 -13.22 1.26 4.65
CA ILE A 115 -12.24 1.66 3.65
C ILE A 115 -11.49 0.39 3.17
N PRO A 116 -11.53 0.06 1.87
CA PRO A 116 -10.82 -1.09 1.31
C PRO A 116 -9.31 -1.02 1.55
N HIS A 117 -8.67 -2.17 1.70
CA HIS A 117 -7.26 -2.28 2.09
C HIS A 117 -6.31 -1.38 1.30
N GLY A 118 -6.26 -1.50 -0.01
CA GLY A 118 -5.32 -0.70 -0.81
C GLY A 118 -5.66 0.79 -0.85
N ILE A 119 -6.93 1.17 -0.62
CA ILE A 119 -7.32 2.58 -0.42
C ILE A 119 -6.76 3.07 0.93
N ALA A 120 -6.94 2.30 2.01
CA ALA A 120 -6.38 2.62 3.32
C ALA A 120 -4.84 2.70 3.27
N VAL A 121 -4.17 1.81 2.52
CA VAL A 121 -2.73 1.87 2.27
C VAL A 121 -2.36 3.13 1.50
N THR A 122 -3.15 3.56 0.52
CA THR A 122 -2.89 4.80 -0.23
C THR A 122 -2.97 6.03 0.68
N ILE A 123 -3.98 6.11 1.56
CA ILE A 123 -4.05 7.14 2.61
C ILE A 123 -2.82 7.05 3.52
N GLY A 124 -2.45 5.83 3.92
CA GLY A 124 -1.29 5.59 4.76
C GLY A 124 0.04 5.99 4.12
N LEU A 125 0.19 5.87 2.80
CA LEU A 125 1.35 6.39 2.05
C LEU A 125 1.42 7.91 2.13
N ASP A 126 0.29 8.56 1.92
CA ASP A 126 0.19 10.02 1.95
C ASP A 126 0.52 10.56 3.36
N MET A 127 -0.02 9.91 4.40
CA MET A 127 0.33 10.19 5.80
C MET A 127 1.81 9.97 6.09
N ALA A 128 2.42 8.89 5.58
CA ALA A 128 3.84 8.60 5.78
C ALA A 128 4.74 9.64 5.10
N ASN A 129 4.36 10.09 3.90
CA ASN A 129 5.07 11.15 3.18
C ASN A 129 5.00 12.47 3.95
N TRP A 130 3.81 12.85 4.41
CA TRP A 130 3.63 14.04 5.22
C TRP A 130 4.42 13.98 6.53
N LEU A 131 4.34 12.86 7.23
CA LEU A 131 5.05 12.68 8.49
C LEU A 131 6.57 12.71 8.30
N SER A 132 7.09 12.11 7.23
CA SER A 132 8.51 12.17 6.89
C SER A 132 8.99 13.61 6.72
N PHE A 133 8.23 14.43 6.02
CA PHE A 133 8.52 15.86 5.88
C PHE A 133 8.52 16.57 7.24
N GLN A 134 7.59 16.25 8.15
CA GLN A 134 7.46 16.94 9.44
C GLN A 134 8.53 16.56 10.46
N ILE A 135 8.97 15.30 10.53
CA ILE A 135 9.79 14.81 11.65
C ILE A 135 11.08 14.07 11.24
N ALA A 136 11.25 13.69 9.97
CA ALA A 136 12.34 12.84 9.51
C ALA A 136 13.27 13.51 8.49
N ASP A 137 13.28 14.84 8.40
CA ASP A 137 14.06 15.61 7.42
C ASP A 137 13.73 15.24 5.95
N GLY A 138 12.49 14.78 5.71
CA GLY A 138 11.98 14.47 4.39
C GLY A 138 11.79 15.72 3.54
N ASP A 139 11.69 15.54 2.22
CA ASP A 139 11.50 16.62 1.27
C ASP A 139 10.00 16.84 0.99
N VAL A 140 9.50 18.05 1.22
CA VAL A 140 8.11 18.43 0.88
C VAL A 140 7.78 18.16 -0.59
N ARG A 141 8.76 18.33 -1.49
CA ARG A 141 8.57 18.04 -2.92
C ARG A 141 8.23 16.57 -3.19
N HIS A 142 8.71 15.65 -2.35
CA HIS A 142 8.35 14.25 -2.43
C HIS A 142 6.86 14.06 -2.06
N PHE A 143 6.40 14.70 -0.99
CA PHE A 143 4.98 14.70 -0.62
C PHE A 143 4.12 15.28 -1.75
N ASP A 144 4.40 16.51 -2.20
CA ASP A 144 3.60 17.20 -3.22
C ASP A 144 3.51 16.40 -4.53
N ARG A 145 4.62 15.79 -4.95
CA ARG A 145 4.68 14.96 -6.16
C ARG A 145 3.75 13.75 -6.10
N MET A 146 3.64 13.10 -4.96
CA MET A 146 2.85 11.89 -4.81
C MET A 146 1.40 12.19 -4.42
N HIS A 147 1.17 13.21 -3.62
CA HIS A 147 -0.13 13.55 -3.03
C HIS A 147 -1.25 13.65 -4.06
N THR A 148 -1.01 14.30 -5.20
CA THR A 148 -2.04 14.48 -6.25
C THR A 148 -2.62 13.15 -6.73
N ILE A 149 -1.79 12.14 -6.95
CA ILE A 149 -2.26 10.82 -7.43
C ILE A 149 -2.78 9.97 -6.28
N LEU A 150 -2.13 10.01 -5.13
CA LEU A 150 -2.61 9.30 -3.95
C LEU A 150 -4.00 9.81 -3.54
N SER A 151 -4.22 11.12 -3.48
CA SER A 151 -5.53 11.71 -3.16
C SER A 151 -6.59 11.36 -4.21
N SER A 152 -6.24 11.30 -5.48
CA SER A 152 -7.16 10.84 -6.52
C SER A 152 -7.57 9.37 -6.30
N ASN A 153 -6.66 8.52 -5.82
CA ASN A 153 -6.95 7.11 -5.59
C ASN A 153 -7.87 6.88 -4.38
N TYR A 154 -7.77 7.68 -3.33
CA TYR A 154 -8.67 7.58 -2.17
C TYR A 154 -9.84 8.56 -2.19
N TYR A 155 -10.01 9.34 -3.26
CA TYR A 155 -11.14 10.28 -3.40
C TYR A 155 -12.49 9.60 -3.15
N GLY A 156 -13.33 10.23 -2.33
CA GLY A 156 -14.63 9.71 -1.90
C GLY A 156 -14.57 8.83 -0.64
N PHE A 157 -13.39 8.32 -0.26
CA PHE A 157 -13.15 7.62 1.00
C PHE A 157 -12.61 8.55 2.10
N ASP A 158 -12.12 9.71 1.73
CA ASP A 158 -11.67 10.80 2.61
C ASP A 158 -12.81 11.42 3.44
N GLN A 159 -14.07 11.16 3.06
CA GLN A 159 -15.26 11.59 3.80
C GLN A 159 -15.67 10.61 4.91
N ILE A 160 -15.05 9.43 4.97
CA ILE A 160 -15.34 8.45 6.01
C ILE A 160 -14.62 8.88 7.29
N ASP A 161 -15.39 9.05 8.37
CA ASP A 161 -14.83 9.39 9.67
C ASP A 161 -13.90 8.27 10.17
N ILE A 162 -12.71 8.64 10.59
CA ILE A 162 -11.72 7.73 11.19
C ILE A 162 -11.62 8.06 12.68
N PRO A 163 -12.26 7.28 13.57
CA PRO A 163 -12.24 7.54 14.99
C PRO A 163 -10.81 7.50 15.55
N ILE A 164 -10.30 8.65 15.98
CA ILE A 164 -8.89 8.83 16.38
C ILE A 164 -8.48 7.85 17.46
N ASP A 165 -9.30 7.64 18.50
CA ASP A 165 -8.97 6.73 19.59
C ASP A 165 -8.81 5.28 19.10
N MET A 166 -9.68 4.86 18.17
CA MET A 166 -9.60 3.53 17.56
C MET A 166 -8.36 3.41 16.66
N PHE A 167 -8.07 4.45 15.88
CA PHE A 167 -6.89 4.53 15.04
C PHE A 167 -5.59 4.41 15.86
N ILE A 168 -5.43 5.23 16.89
CA ILE A 168 -4.25 5.20 17.77
C ILE A 168 -4.13 3.84 18.49
N LYS A 169 -5.25 3.30 18.97
CA LYS A 169 -5.28 1.97 19.58
C LYS A 169 -4.85 0.87 18.62
N ALA A 170 -5.28 0.93 17.36
CA ALA A 170 -4.88 -0.03 16.34
C ALA A 170 -3.40 0.12 15.98
N LEU A 171 -2.93 1.35 15.78
CA LEU A 171 -1.54 1.66 15.46
C LEU A 171 -0.58 1.18 16.57
N SER A 172 -0.94 1.38 17.84
CA SER A 172 -0.14 0.92 18.99
C SER A 172 -0.06 -0.61 19.12
N LYS A 173 -0.98 -1.37 18.47
CA LYS A 173 -0.99 -2.82 18.46
C LYS A 173 -0.32 -3.45 17.23
N ASP A 174 0.23 -2.63 16.32
CA ASP A 174 0.91 -3.16 15.14
C ASP A 174 2.05 -4.08 15.57
N LYS A 175 2.05 -5.31 15.04
CA LYS A 175 3.08 -6.34 15.35
C LYS A 175 4.50 -5.92 14.98
N LYS A 176 4.66 -4.88 14.17
CA LYS A 176 5.94 -4.31 13.76
C LYS A 176 6.55 -3.39 14.81
N ASN A 177 5.79 -2.99 15.82
CA ASN A 177 6.28 -2.15 16.90
C ASN A 177 7.31 -2.91 17.73
N ILE A 178 8.51 -2.34 17.85
CA ILE A 178 9.64 -2.98 18.55
C ILE A 178 9.53 -2.82 20.06
N ARG A 179 8.99 -1.68 20.50
CA ARG A 179 8.85 -1.34 21.93
C ARG A 179 7.42 -0.93 22.27
N LYS A 180 7.02 -1.24 23.50
CA LYS A 180 5.70 -0.81 24.02
C LYS A 180 5.64 0.71 24.10
N GLY A 181 4.61 1.29 23.48
CA GLY A 181 4.40 2.74 23.46
C GLY A 181 5.12 3.48 22.33
N GLU A 182 5.86 2.76 21.49
CA GLU A 182 6.48 3.30 20.28
C GLU A 182 5.79 2.72 19.03
N VAL A 183 5.83 3.46 17.94
CA VAL A 183 5.33 3.02 16.63
C VAL A 183 6.49 2.93 15.65
N THR A 184 6.64 1.77 15.01
CA THR A 184 7.63 1.56 13.96
C THR A 184 7.01 1.84 12.60
N LEU A 185 7.54 2.81 11.89
CA LEU A 185 7.04 3.25 10.59
C LEU A 185 8.13 3.11 9.52
N ILE A 186 7.70 2.78 8.30
CA ILE A 186 8.52 2.92 7.11
C ILE A 186 8.20 4.29 6.51
N LEU A 187 9.17 5.17 6.53
CA LEU A 187 9.07 6.52 6.01
C LEU A 187 10.04 6.71 4.84
N PRO A 188 9.66 7.48 3.80
CA PRO A 188 10.60 7.84 2.75
C PRO A 188 11.67 8.76 3.31
N ASN A 189 12.89 8.65 2.79
CA ASN A 189 13.96 9.62 2.98
C ASN A 189 13.90 10.64 1.83
N LYS A 190 14.99 11.35 1.55
CA LYS A 190 15.01 12.46 0.57
C LYS A 190 14.69 12.07 -0.88
N ASP A 191 14.82 10.77 -1.20
CA ASP A 191 14.62 10.30 -2.58
C ASP A 191 13.62 9.13 -2.65
#